data_1264ffbd43745564280319726e354328
#
_entry.id   1264ffbd43745564280319726e354328
#
_cell.length_a   1.000
_cell.length_b   1.000
_cell.length_c   1.000
_cell.angle_alpha   90.00
_cell.angle_beta   90.00
_cell.angle_gamma   90.00
#
_symmetry.space_group_name_H-M   'P 1'
#
loop_
_entity.id
_entity.type
_entity.pdbx_description
1 polymer ?
#
loop_
_entity_poly.entity_id
_entity_poly.type
_entity_poly.pdbx_seq_one_letter_code
_entity_poly.pdbx_strand_id
1 'polypeptide(L)'
;MDIQYTEEQELLRSSVQRLLRDQYDFDARRKIVASEEGFSCKRWEAFAELGLLAAPFSEEVGGLGGGSLSTMIIMQEFGRHLVVEPFVETIVVAGSLIEQTGSEKQKRAFLPDIIAGKKIWALAWTEKASRFDLAKVTTTAHREGKDYVLTGEKSAVIAAPWADYLIVSARASGQRHDRGGVSLFVVDRRAANLHLQSFKTIDGRRAAEISLGGVRGQLLGKEGEGVAALEACRDHAIGALCAEAVGAMGELNSVTLEYSKTRKQFGTTIGSFQVLQHRMVDMFIAHQEALSLMQHLNLSLSADDAGLSRLASGAKSKIGYAGRFIADQAVQLHGGMGMTDELNVGHFFKRISSINIQFGDPAYHVLRYAQLDAAA
;
A
#
# COMPACT_ATOMS: atom_id res chain seq x y z
N MET A 1 -20.83 -2.61 -12.77
CA MET A 1 -20.17 -1.80 -13.82
C MET A 1 -19.03 -2.69 -14.35
N ASP A 2 -19.14 -3.19 -15.59
CA ASP A 2 -18.03 -3.92 -16.18
C ASP A 2 -17.05 -2.90 -16.76
N ILE A 3 -15.87 -2.80 -16.16
CA ILE A 3 -14.79 -2.04 -16.75
C ILE A 3 -14.25 -2.85 -17.93
N GLN A 4 -14.44 -2.33 -19.14
CA GLN A 4 -13.72 -2.84 -20.30
C GLN A 4 -12.32 -2.21 -20.29
N TYR A 5 -11.31 -3.03 -20.05
CA TYR A 5 -9.93 -2.61 -20.18
C TYR A 5 -9.58 -2.29 -21.63
N THR A 6 -8.76 -1.27 -21.85
CA THR A 6 -8.14 -1.03 -23.17
C THR A 6 -7.18 -2.17 -23.52
N GLU A 7 -6.79 -2.27 -24.80
CA GLU A 7 -5.80 -3.27 -25.23
C GLU A 7 -4.47 -3.15 -24.45
N GLU A 8 -4.03 -1.93 -24.15
CA GLU A 8 -2.82 -1.67 -23.37
C GLU A 8 -2.98 -2.13 -21.91
N GLN A 9 -4.13 -1.88 -21.29
CA GLN A 9 -4.42 -2.33 -19.94
C GLN A 9 -4.52 -3.86 -19.83
N GLU A 10 -5.11 -4.53 -20.85
CA GLU A 10 -5.13 -5.99 -20.91
C GLU A 10 -3.71 -6.57 -21.14
N LEU A 11 -2.88 -5.91 -21.95
CA LEU A 11 -1.50 -6.29 -22.15
C LEU A 11 -0.68 -6.15 -20.85
N LEU A 12 -0.86 -5.05 -20.12
CA LEU A 12 -0.25 -4.84 -18.82
C LEU A 12 -0.66 -5.95 -17.85
N ARG A 13 -1.98 -6.21 -17.73
CA ARG A 13 -2.51 -7.25 -16.84
C ARG A 13 -1.92 -8.62 -17.17
N SER A 14 -1.96 -9.01 -18.44
CA SER A 14 -1.44 -10.30 -18.91
C SER A 14 0.05 -10.46 -18.67
N SER A 15 0.81 -9.37 -18.81
CA SER A 15 2.27 -9.35 -18.58
C SER A 15 2.60 -9.53 -17.11
N VAL A 16 1.88 -8.81 -16.21
CA VAL A 16 2.03 -8.97 -14.75
C VAL A 16 1.67 -10.40 -14.33
N GLN A 17 0.53 -10.92 -14.78
CA GLN A 17 0.08 -12.28 -14.48
C GLN A 17 1.11 -13.33 -14.89
N ARG A 18 1.65 -13.23 -16.10
CA ARG A 18 2.67 -14.14 -16.59
C ARG A 18 3.94 -14.08 -15.73
N LEU A 19 4.44 -12.87 -15.45
CA LEU A 19 5.64 -12.70 -14.63
C LEU A 19 5.46 -13.33 -13.24
N LEU A 20 4.33 -13.06 -12.58
CA LEU A 20 4.08 -13.55 -11.23
C LEU A 20 3.83 -15.05 -11.19
N ARG A 21 3.04 -15.60 -12.12
CA ARG A 21 2.83 -17.04 -12.24
C ARG A 21 4.13 -17.80 -12.43
N ASP A 22 5.03 -17.29 -13.29
CA ASP A 22 6.24 -17.99 -13.68
C ASP A 22 7.38 -17.84 -12.67
N GLN A 23 7.33 -16.78 -11.83
CA GLN A 23 8.45 -16.40 -10.99
C GLN A 23 8.11 -16.07 -9.53
N TYR A 24 6.83 -16.02 -9.15
CA TYR A 24 6.41 -15.56 -7.81
C TYR A 24 5.34 -16.47 -7.21
N ASP A 25 5.60 -17.79 -7.25
CA ASP A 25 4.75 -18.75 -6.56
C ASP A 25 4.88 -18.60 -5.03
N PHE A 26 4.03 -19.31 -4.30
CA PHE A 26 4.00 -19.24 -2.84
C PHE A 26 5.33 -19.66 -2.19
N ASP A 27 6.03 -20.67 -2.74
CA ASP A 27 7.31 -21.12 -2.21
C ASP A 27 8.44 -20.13 -2.49
N ALA A 28 8.46 -19.50 -3.68
CA ALA A 28 9.37 -18.40 -3.98
C ALA A 28 9.16 -17.22 -3.01
N ARG A 29 7.90 -16.83 -2.78
CA ARG A 29 7.56 -15.80 -1.78
C ARG A 29 8.05 -16.17 -0.38
N ARG A 30 7.82 -17.41 0.08
CA ARG A 30 8.30 -17.87 1.40
C ARG A 30 9.81 -17.71 1.55
N LYS A 31 10.57 -18.07 0.52
CA LYS A 31 12.03 -17.91 0.48
C LYS A 31 12.44 -16.43 0.56
N ILE A 32 11.75 -15.56 -0.19
CA ILE A 32 12.01 -14.11 -0.15
C ILE A 32 11.76 -13.56 1.26
N VAL A 33 10.61 -13.84 1.86
CA VAL A 33 10.25 -13.36 3.21
C VAL A 33 11.20 -13.89 4.29
N ALA A 34 11.73 -15.11 4.11
CA ALA A 34 12.68 -15.74 5.04
C ALA A 34 14.10 -15.20 4.91
N SER A 35 14.45 -14.57 3.78
CA SER A 35 15.78 -13.98 3.58
C SER A 35 16.07 -12.85 4.58
N GLU A 36 17.33 -12.50 4.72
CA GLU A 36 17.75 -11.39 5.60
C GLU A 36 17.15 -10.07 5.12
N GLU A 37 17.21 -9.82 3.83
CA GLU A 37 16.65 -8.62 3.20
C GLU A 37 15.12 -8.57 3.31
N GLY A 38 14.43 -9.71 3.16
CA GLY A 38 12.98 -9.82 3.21
C GLY A 38 12.24 -9.29 1.98
N PHE A 39 12.98 -8.97 0.91
CA PHE A 39 12.48 -8.69 -0.44
C PHE A 39 13.51 -9.17 -1.47
N SER A 40 13.17 -9.18 -2.76
CA SER A 40 14.05 -9.64 -3.82
C SER A 40 14.45 -8.50 -4.77
N CYS A 41 15.71 -8.06 -4.70
CA CYS A 41 16.26 -7.10 -5.68
C CYS A 41 16.05 -7.59 -7.12
N LYS A 42 16.25 -8.87 -7.39
CA LYS A 42 16.04 -9.47 -8.72
C LYS A 42 14.59 -9.31 -9.19
N ARG A 43 13.59 -9.46 -8.30
CA ARG A 43 12.18 -9.26 -8.67
C ARG A 43 11.86 -7.78 -8.86
N TRP A 44 12.43 -6.93 -8.04
CA TRP A 44 12.30 -5.49 -8.19
C TRP A 44 12.88 -4.98 -9.51
N GLU A 45 14.05 -5.48 -9.91
CA GLU A 45 14.65 -5.23 -11.24
C GLU A 45 13.75 -5.73 -12.37
N ALA A 46 13.20 -6.94 -12.27
CA ALA A 46 12.28 -7.48 -13.27
C ALA A 46 10.98 -6.65 -13.37
N PHE A 47 10.48 -6.06 -12.27
CA PHE A 47 9.35 -5.12 -12.31
C PHE A 47 9.73 -3.84 -13.07
N ALA A 48 10.93 -3.31 -12.86
CA ALA A 48 11.43 -2.15 -13.60
C ALA A 48 11.59 -2.45 -15.10
N GLU A 49 12.21 -3.57 -15.45
CA GLU A 49 12.42 -4.01 -16.84
C GLU A 49 11.09 -4.21 -17.59
N LEU A 50 10.06 -4.70 -16.91
CA LEU A 50 8.72 -4.84 -17.47
C LEU A 50 7.94 -3.50 -17.53
N GLY A 51 8.51 -2.41 -17.04
CA GLY A 51 7.88 -1.10 -17.03
C GLY A 51 6.83 -0.90 -15.92
N LEU A 52 6.69 -1.83 -14.98
CA LEU A 52 5.67 -1.73 -13.93
C LEU A 52 5.91 -0.51 -13.01
N LEU A 53 7.17 -0.18 -12.75
CA LEU A 53 7.53 0.97 -11.90
C LEU A 53 7.29 2.29 -12.63
N ALA A 54 7.34 2.31 -13.96
CA ALA A 54 7.06 3.48 -14.79
C ALA A 54 5.55 3.69 -15.04
N ALA A 55 4.77 2.60 -15.01
CA ALA A 55 3.39 2.59 -15.46
C ALA A 55 2.49 3.68 -14.85
N PRO A 56 2.55 3.99 -13.53
CA PRO A 56 1.68 5.00 -12.93
C PRO A 56 2.09 6.46 -13.22
N PHE A 57 3.35 6.73 -13.51
CA PHE A 57 3.86 8.09 -13.66
C PHE A 57 3.48 8.71 -15.01
N SER A 58 3.41 10.05 -15.05
CA SER A 58 3.19 10.81 -16.29
C SER A 58 4.37 10.66 -17.27
N GLU A 59 4.10 10.82 -18.57
CA GLU A 59 5.12 10.80 -19.61
C GLU A 59 6.15 11.89 -19.44
N GLU A 60 5.78 13.05 -18.87
CA GLU A 60 6.64 14.20 -18.61
C GLU A 60 7.84 13.87 -17.71
N VAL A 61 7.67 12.90 -16.81
CA VAL A 61 8.74 12.45 -15.90
C VAL A 61 9.35 11.11 -16.30
N GLY A 62 9.02 10.61 -17.48
CA GLY A 62 9.54 9.34 -18.02
C GLY A 62 8.69 8.12 -17.66
N GLY A 63 7.45 8.33 -17.24
CA GLY A 63 6.46 7.27 -17.01
C GLY A 63 5.69 6.85 -18.27
N LEU A 64 4.64 6.03 -18.09
CA LEU A 64 3.80 5.51 -19.17
C LEU A 64 2.37 6.11 -19.14
N GLY A 65 2.08 7.09 -18.29
CA GLY A 65 0.81 7.81 -18.26
C GLY A 65 -0.40 7.02 -17.73
N GLY A 66 -0.20 5.83 -17.18
CA GLY A 66 -1.30 4.94 -16.81
C GLY A 66 -2.00 5.26 -15.47
N GLY A 67 -1.41 6.12 -14.64
CA GLY A 67 -2.00 6.65 -13.41
C GLY A 67 -2.54 5.59 -12.44
N SER A 68 -3.68 5.90 -11.81
CA SER A 68 -4.33 5.02 -10.83
C SER A 68 -4.88 3.74 -11.44
N LEU A 69 -5.24 3.71 -12.74
CA LEU A 69 -5.74 2.50 -13.40
C LEU A 69 -4.64 1.47 -13.60
N SER A 70 -3.44 1.89 -14.03
CA SER A 70 -2.28 0.98 -14.09
C SER A 70 -1.89 0.49 -12.70
N THR A 71 -1.90 1.38 -11.70
CA THR A 71 -1.68 1.01 -10.29
C THR A 71 -2.68 -0.04 -9.84
N MET A 72 -3.97 0.13 -10.12
CA MET A 72 -5.04 -0.82 -9.77
C MET A 72 -4.78 -2.20 -10.35
N ILE A 73 -4.46 -2.27 -11.67
CA ILE A 73 -4.20 -3.53 -12.36
C ILE A 73 -3.00 -4.26 -11.74
N ILE A 74 -1.88 -3.55 -11.54
CA ILE A 74 -0.67 -4.11 -10.94
C ILE A 74 -0.94 -4.60 -9.51
N MET A 75 -1.56 -3.76 -8.69
CA MET A 75 -1.79 -4.07 -7.27
C MET A 75 -2.79 -5.21 -7.07
N GLN A 76 -3.78 -5.36 -7.95
CA GLN A 76 -4.70 -6.50 -7.90
C GLN A 76 -3.96 -7.81 -8.13
N GLU A 77 -3.06 -7.87 -9.10
CA GLU A 77 -2.25 -9.06 -9.35
C GLU A 77 -1.20 -9.29 -8.24
N PHE A 78 -0.62 -8.22 -7.70
CA PHE A 78 0.28 -8.30 -6.55
C PHE A 78 -0.43 -8.87 -5.32
N GLY A 79 -1.69 -8.50 -5.10
CA GLY A 79 -2.53 -9.06 -4.04
C GLY A 79 -2.75 -10.56 -4.20
N ARG A 80 -3.02 -11.05 -5.40
CA ARG A 80 -3.20 -12.49 -5.69
C ARG A 80 -1.97 -13.32 -5.35
N HIS A 81 -0.78 -12.75 -5.49
CA HIS A 81 0.50 -13.45 -5.30
C HIS A 81 1.20 -13.09 -3.99
N LEU A 82 0.61 -12.21 -3.16
CA LEU A 82 1.20 -11.73 -1.89
C LEU A 82 2.59 -11.09 -2.09
N VAL A 83 2.75 -10.29 -3.13
CA VAL A 83 4.01 -9.60 -3.45
C VAL A 83 4.46 -8.72 -2.27
N VAL A 84 5.75 -8.80 -1.89
CA VAL A 84 6.30 -8.09 -0.73
C VAL A 84 7.18 -6.89 -1.09
N GLU A 85 7.60 -6.79 -2.35
CA GLU A 85 8.41 -5.69 -2.86
C GLU A 85 7.71 -4.34 -2.64
N PRO A 86 8.45 -3.24 -2.34
CA PRO A 86 7.91 -2.00 -1.81
C PRO A 86 7.28 -1.08 -2.88
N PHE A 87 6.38 -1.63 -3.70
CA PHE A 87 5.73 -0.89 -4.79
C PHE A 87 4.82 0.23 -4.26
N VAL A 88 4.01 -0.05 -3.24
CA VAL A 88 3.14 0.97 -2.65
C VAL A 88 3.98 2.10 -2.05
N GLU A 89 4.99 1.75 -1.26
CA GLU A 89 5.80 2.72 -0.53
C GLU A 89 6.64 3.59 -1.45
N THR A 90 7.27 2.98 -2.47
CA THR A 90 8.19 3.67 -3.38
C THR A 90 7.47 4.36 -4.53
N ILE A 91 6.58 3.64 -5.22
CA ILE A 91 5.95 4.13 -6.46
C ILE A 91 4.70 4.95 -6.13
N VAL A 92 3.73 4.33 -5.43
CA VAL A 92 2.43 4.96 -5.20
C VAL A 92 2.52 6.11 -4.19
N VAL A 93 3.35 5.99 -3.16
CA VAL A 93 3.44 6.98 -2.08
C VAL A 93 4.56 7.97 -2.33
N ALA A 94 5.82 7.53 -2.27
CA ALA A 94 6.95 8.46 -2.36
C ALA A 94 7.08 9.08 -3.76
N GLY A 95 6.95 8.27 -4.80
CA GLY A 95 7.03 8.72 -6.19
C GLY A 95 5.94 9.75 -6.52
N SER A 96 4.67 9.47 -6.17
CA SER A 96 3.57 10.41 -6.40
C SER A 96 3.74 11.70 -5.59
N LEU A 97 4.20 11.64 -4.33
CA LEU A 97 4.50 12.86 -3.56
C LEU A 97 5.55 13.71 -4.25
N ILE A 98 6.62 13.12 -4.78
CA ILE A 98 7.66 13.85 -5.50
C ILE A 98 7.11 14.42 -6.81
N GLU A 99 6.33 13.66 -7.57
CA GLU A 99 5.72 14.11 -8.83
C GLU A 99 4.76 15.27 -8.61
N GLN A 100 3.90 15.19 -7.58
CA GLN A 100 2.86 16.19 -7.33
C GLN A 100 3.39 17.46 -6.64
N THR A 101 4.35 17.32 -5.71
CA THR A 101 4.76 18.44 -4.86
C THR A 101 6.20 18.92 -5.09
N GLY A 102 7.04 18.07 -5.66
CA GLY A 102 8.44 18.39 -5.89
C GLY A 102 8.65 19.52 -6.91
N SER A 103 9.67 20.34 -6.71
CA SER A 103 10.14 21.27 -7.73
C SER A 103 10.65 20.49 -8.97
N GLU A 104 10.66 21.12 -10.14
CA GLU A 104 11.18 20.51 -11.36
C GLU A 104 12.61 19.97 -11.21
N LYS A 105 13.42 20.63 -10.40
CA LYS A 105 14.77 20.16 -10.05
C LYS A 105 14.70 18.84 -9.26
N GLN A 106 13.77 18.73 -8.31
CA GLN A 106 13.60 17.53 -7.48
C GLN A 106 13.01 16.37 -8.29
N LYS A 107 12.00 16.63 -9.12
CA LYS A 107 11.43 15.62 -10.02
C LYS A 107 12.51 15.01 -10.91
N ARG A 108 13.31 15.86 -11.59
CA ARG A 108 14.42 15.41 -12.44
C ARG A 108 15.54 14.69 -11.69
N ALA A 109 15.75 15.01 -10.42
CA ALA A 109 16.79 14.37 -9.62
C ALA A 109 16.40 13.00 -9.06
N PHE A 110 15.11 12.79 -8.75
CA PHE A 110 14.68 11.62 -7.99
C PHE A 110 13.84 10.63 -8.78
N LEU A 111 12.91 11.09 -9.63
CA LEU A 111 11.97 10.20 -10.31
C LEU A 111 12.63 9.23 -11.30
N PRO A 112 13.67 9.61 -12.08
CA PRO A 112 14.31 8.64 -12.98
C PRO A 112 14.89 7.41 -12.27
N ASP A 113 15.49 7.57 -11.10
CA ASP A 113 16.04 6.47 -10.33
C ASP A 113 14.95 5.63 -9.65
N ILE A 114 13.81 6.21 -9.28
CA ILE A 114 12.63 5.51 -8.79
C ILE A 114 12.01 4.66 -9.90
N ILE A 115 11.77 5.25 -11.06
CA ILE A 115 11.19 4.59 -12.24
C ILE A 115 12.08 3.45 -12.75
N ALA A 116 13.39 3.65 -12.72
CA ALA A 116 14.37 2.63 -13.10
C ALA A 116 14.58 1.55 -12.01
N GLY A 117 13.91 1.63 -10.86
CA GLY A 117 14.07 0.69 -9.75
C GLY A 117 15.41 0.76 -9.01
N LYS A 118 16.23 1.79 -9.27
CA LYS A 118 17.57 1.95 -8.67
C LYS A 118 17.53 2.46 -7.24
N LYS A 119 16.47 3.17 -6.87
CA LYS A 119 16.30 3.79 -5.56
C LYS A 119 14.95 3.44 -4.95
N ILE A 120 14.98 2.93 -3.73
CA ILE A 120 13.81 2.65 -2.92
C ILE A 120 13.56 3.82 -1.98
N TRP A 121 12.30 4.21 -1.84
CA TRP A 121 11.87 5.30 -0.98
C TRP A 121 10.78 4.84 -0.01
N ALA A 122 10.72 5.47 1.15
CA ALA A 122 9.67 5.23 2.13
C ALA A 122 9.16 6.54 2.74
N LEU A 123 7.88 6.56 3.14
CA LEU A 123 7.25 7.69 3.80
C LEU A 123 7.23 7.50 5.32
N ALA A 124 7.92 8.36 6.04
CA ALA A 124 7.99 8.41 7.49
C ALA A 124 7.05 9.50 8.04
N TRP A 125 5.76 9.17 8.21
CA TRP A 125 4.75 10.11 8.68
C TRP A 125 4.16 9.73 10.04
N THR A 126 4.07 8.45 10.36
CA THR A 126 3.44 7.93 11.58
C THR A 126 4.29 8.20 12.81
N GLU A 127 3.67 8.61 13.92
CA GLU A 127 4.26 8.73 15.24
C GLU A 127 3.41 7.99 16.28
N LYS A 128 4.00 7.53 17.38
CA LYS A 128 3.29 6.74 18.43
C LYS A 128 1.99 7.38 18.90
N ALA A 129 1.95 8.70 18.98
CA ALA A 129 0.79 9.45 19.47
C ALA A 129 -0.16 9.94 18.37
N SER A 130 0.21 9.86 17.09
CA SER A 130 -0.58 10.43 15.97
C SER A 130 -1.69 9.49 15.51
N ARG A 131 -1.52 8.17 15.61
CA ARG A 131 -2.35 7.17 14.93
C ARG A 131 -2.51 7.55 13.45
N PHE A 132 -3.72 7.93 13.03
CA PHE A 132 -4.05 8.26 11.64
C PHE A 132 -4.21 9.76 11.36
N ASP A 133 -3.97 10.62 12.37
CA ASP A 133 -4.04 12.08 12.23
C ASP A 133 -2.74 12.61 11.61
N LEU A 134 -2.83 13.07 10.35
CA LEU A 134 -1.70 13.58 9.58
C LEU A 134 -1.17 14.94 10.09
N ALA A 135 -2.00 15.70 10.80
CA ALA A 135 -1.61 16.99 11.36
C ALA A 135 -0.93 16.87 12.73
N LYS A 136 -1.15 15.76 13.43
CA LYS A 136 -0.59 15.54 14.77
C LYS A 136 0.86 15.06 14.70
N VAL A 137 1.76 16.01 14.42
CA VAL A 137 3.19 15.76 14.23
C VAL A 137 3.98 16.44 15.34
N THR A 138 4.81 15.66 16.05
CA THR A 138 5.72 16.12 17.11
C THR A 138 7.17 16.22 16.67
N THR A 139 7.56 15.51 15.60
CA THR A 139 8.86 15.69 14.95
C THR A 139 8.98 17.13 14.47
N THR A 140 10.05 17.83 14.85
CA THR A 140 10.30 19.23 14.52
C THR A 140 11.30 19.37 13.37
N ALA A 141 11.19 20.48 12.63
CA ALA A 141 12.14 20.87 11.61
C ALA A 141 12.53 22.33 11.81
N HIS A 142 13.80 22.60 12.04
CA HIS A 142 14.36 23.94 12.20
C HIS A 142 15.19 24.29 10.99
N ARG A 143 14.96 25.49 10.44
CA ARG A 143 15.67 25.94 9.25
C ARG A 143 17.10 26.32 9.58
N GLU A 144 18.06 25.74 8.86
CA GLU A 144 19.49 26.10 8.88
C GLU A 144 19.98 26.42 7.46
N GLY A 145 20.00 27.69 7.11
CA GLY A 145 20.38 28.15 5.77
C GLY A 145 19.39 27.72 4.70
N LYS A 146 19.81 26.81 3.80
CA LYS A 146 18.98 26.26 2.73
C LYS A 146 18.29 24.95 3.11
N ASP A 147 18.79 24.27 4.15
CA ASP A 147 18.33 22.98 4.63
C ASP A 147 17.56 23.12 5.94
N TYR A 148 17.04 22.01 6.41
CA TYR A 148 16.38 21.91 7.71
C TYR A 148 17.06 20.83 8.57
N VAL A 149 17.00 21.00 9.86
CA VAL A 149 17.45 20.02 10.86
C VAL A 149 16.23 19.44 11.54
N LEU A 150 16.08 18.12 11.42
CA LEU A 150 14.93 17.36 11.91
C LEU A 150 15.27 16.64 13.21
N THR A 151 14.36 16.76 14.20
CA THR A 151 14.49 16.09 15.50
C THR A 151 13.16 15.47 15.89
N GLY A 152 13.14 14.19 16.25
CA GLY A 152 11.93 13.47 16.65
C GLY A 152 12.00 11.98 16.36
N GLU A 153 10.83 11.34 16.35
CA GLU A 153 10.69 9.89 16.14
C GLU A 153 9.59 9.59 15.14
N LYS A 154 9.78 8.53 14.35
CA LYS A 154 8.76 7.96 13.46
C LYS A 154 8.60 6.48 13.75
N SER A 155 7.34 6.02 13.74
CA SER A 155 6.98 4.66 14.12
C SER A 155 6.46 3.85 12.95
N ALA A 156 6.80 2.56 12.92
CA ALA A 156 6.28 1.58 11.97
C ALA A 156 6.39 2.02 10.51
N VAL A 157 7.53 2.62 10.13
CA VAL A 157 7.78 3.08 8.76
C VAL A 157 8.06 1.88 7.88
N ILE A 158 7.06 1.50 7.06
CA ILE A 158 7.14 0.35 6.16
C ILE A 158 8.17 0.64 5.06
N ALA A 159 8.93 -0.38 4.67
CA ALA A 159 10.03 -0.32 3.70
C ALA A 159 11.24 0.55 4.10
N ALA A 160 11.24 1.21 5.25
CA ALA A 160 12.39 2.01 5.68
C ALA A 160 13.72 1.23 5.75
N PRO A 161 13.76 -0.06 6.15
CA PRO A 161 14.98 -0.84 6.11
C PRO A 161 15.59 -0.98 4.71
N TRP A 162 14.79 -0.93 3.66
CA TRP A 162 15.20 -1.06 2.27
C TRP A 162 15.44 0.29 1.57
N ALA A 163 14.89 1.38 2.14
CA ALA A 163 14.91 2.68 1.50
C ALA A 163 16.32 3.27 1.40
N ASP A 164 16.61 3.94 0.30
CA ASP A 164 17.76 4.84 0.14
C ASP A 164 17.44 6.22 0.70
N TYR A 165 16.19 6.68 0.51
CA TYR A 165 15.70 7.96 0.97
C TYR A 165 14.37 7.83 1.72
N LEU A 166 14.16 8.73 2.65
CA LEU A 166 12.90 8.86 3.38
C LEU A 166 12.26 10.21 3.06
N ILE A 167 10.95 10.22 2.86
CA ILE A 167 10.16 11.44 2.96
C ILE A 167 9.64 11.51 4.39
N VAL A 168 10.08 12.52 5.14
CA VAL A 168 9.76 12.68 6.57
C VAL A 168 8.80 13.85 6.73
N SER A 169 7.63 13.62 7.37
CA SER A 169 6.78 14.73 7.80
C SER A 169 7.33 15.32 9.10
N ALA A 170 7.51 16.65 9.16
CA ALA A 170 7.95 17.33 10.37
C ALA A 170 7.30 18.70 10.48
N ARG A 171 7.22 19.21 11.68
CA ARG A 171 6.64 20.50 12.00
C ARG A 171 7.69 21.59 11.91
N ALA A 172 7.52 22.49 10.94
CA ALA A 172 8.38 23.66 10.76
C ALA A 172 7.87 24.90 11.51
N SER A 173 6.54 24.96 11.78
CA SER A 173 5.91 26.10 12.48
C SER A 173 4.57 25.68 13.13
N GLY A 174 3.97 26.59 13.91
CA GLY A 174 2.65 26.41 14.50
C GLY A 174 2.63 25.44 15.67
N GLN A 175 1.41 25.17 16.17
CA GLN A 175 1.14 24.28 17.30
C GLN A 175 0.97 22.83 16.84
N ARG A 176 1.03 21.87 17.78
CA ARG A 176 1.04 20.41 17.55
C ARG A 176 -0.05 19.88 16.63
N HIS A 177 -1.20 20.53 16.58
CA HIS A 177 -2.37 20.10 15.80
C HIS A 177 -2.66 21.01 14.60
N ASP A 178 -1.86 22.06 14.39
CA ASP A 178 -2.08 22.99 13.29
C ASP A 178 -1.76 22.31 11.95
N ARG A 179 -2.69 22.38 11.01
CA ARG A 179 -2.53 21.77 9.69
C ARG A 179 -1.45 22.47 8.87
N GLY A 180 -1.36 23.79 8.96
CA GLY A 180 -0.45 24.62 8.18
C GLY A 180 1.01 24.62 8.64
N GLY A 181 1.37 23.89 9.69
CA GLY A 181 2.76 23.88 10.20
C GLY A 181 3.60 22.68 9.82
N VAL A 182 2.98 21.67 9.19
CA VAL A 182 3.65 20.43 8.80
C VAL A 182 4.20 20.57 7.38
N SER A 183 5.43 20.14 7.20
CA SER A 183 6.14 20.12 5.90
C SER A 183 6.73 18.74 5.65
N LEU A 184 7.10 18.46 4.40
CA LEU A 184 7.73 17.22 3.99
C LEU A 184 9.20 17.45 3.69
N PHE A 185 10.04 16.51 4.09
CA PHE A 185 11.50 16.63 3.92
C PHE A 185 12.08 15.34 3.35
N VAL A 186 12.94 15.48 2.35
CA VAL A 186 13.76 14.38 1.84
C VAL A 186 14.98 14.23 2.75
N VAL A 187 15.17 13.01 3.23
CA VAL A 187 16.29 12.63 4.12
C VAL A 187 17.01 11.42 3.52
N ASP A 188 18.34 11.48 3.41
CA ASP A 188 19.15 10.32 3.08
C ASP A 188 19.10 9.35 4.29
N ARG A 189 18.78 8.07 4.07
CA ARG A 189 18.72 7.07 5.14
C ARG A 189 20.07 6.88 5.86
N ARG A 190 21.17 7.18 5.19
CA ARG A 190 22.53 7.11 5.74
C ARG A 190 22.98 8.38 6.44
N ALA A 191 22.08 9.38 6.57
CA ALA A 191 22.42 10.65 7.21
C ALA A 191 22.91 10.41 8.65
N ALA A 192 23.88 11.22 9.07
CA ALA A 192 24.37 11.20 10.44
C ALA A 192 23.22 11.47 11.43
N ASN A 193 23.24 10.81 12.58
CA ASN A 193 22.23 10.93 13.64
C ASN A 193 20.82 10.42 13.27
N LEU A 194 20.69 9.66 12.17
CA LEU A 194 19.51 8.88 11.87
C LEU A 194 19.73 7.45 12.38
N HIS A 195 18.89 6.99 13.30
CA HIS A 195 18.93 5.63 13.81
C HIS A 195 17.67 4.89 13.41
N LEU A 196 17.83 3.68 12.88
CA LEU A 196 16.77 2.84 12.37
C LEU A 196 16.82 1.47 13.09
N GLN A 197 15.71 1.13 13.76
CA GLN A 197 15.52 -0.18 14.37
C GLN A 197 14.49 -0.95 13.54
N SER A 198 14.99 -1.89 12.72
CA SER A 198 14.15 -2.69 11.84
C SER A 198 13.44 -3.83 12.57
N PHE A 199 12.26 -4.20 12.10
CA PHE A 199 11.50 -5.36 12.54
C PHE A 199 10.66 -5.95 11.41
N LYS A 200 10.25 -7.21 11.61
CA LYS A 200 9.35 -7.94 10.71
C LYS A 200 7.91 -7.65 11.05
N THR A 201 7.11 -7.30 10.06
CA THR A 201 5.66 -7.19 10.23
C THR A 201 4.99 -8.56 10.18
N ILE A 202 3.73 -8.65 10.63
CA ILE A 202 2.99 -9.92 10.69
C ILE A 202 2.82 -10.57 9.31
N ASP A 203 2.75 -9.78 8.25
CA ASP A 203 2.60 -10.21 6.84
C ASP A 203 3.95 -10.49 6.15
N GLY A 204 5.05 -10.39 6.89
CA GLY A 204 6.40 -10.73 6.42
C GLY A 204 7.20 -9.60 5.80
N ARG A 205 6.63 -8.40 5.69
CA ARG A 205 7.37 -7.21 5.22
C ARG A 205 8.35 -6.70 6.29
N ARG A 206 9.10 -5.66 5.96
CA ARG A 206 10.01 -4.98 6.89
C ARG A 206 9.52 -3.56 7.16
N ALA A 207 9.60 -3.17 8.43
CA ALA A 207 9.35 -1.81 8.88
C ALA A 207 10.42 -1.39 9.89
N ALA A 208 10.45 -0.13 10.27
CA ALA A 208 11.37 0.36 11.28
C ALA A 208 10.76 1.43 12.18
N GLU A 209 11.26 1.49 13.41
CA GLU A 209 11.23 2.69 14.24
C GLU A 209 12.41 3.56 13.82
N ILE A 210 12.21 4.87 13.71
CA ILE A 210 13.22 5.83 13.28
C ILE A 210 13.37 6.92 14.33
N SER A 211 14.62 7.17 14.76
CA SER A 211 14.98 8.32 15.60
C SER A 211 15.82 9.31 14.80
N LEU A 212 15.48 10.59 14.88
CA LEU A 212 16.11 11.71 14.21
C LEU A 212 16.73 12.63 15.27
N GLY A 213 18.04 12.63 15.39
CA GLY A 213 18.79 13.42 16.39
C GLY A 213 19.49 14.64 15.78
N GLY A 214 18.74 15.51 15.11
CA GLY A 214 19.33 16.63 14.37
C GLY A 214 19.77 16.22 12.94
N VAL A 215 18.92 15.51 12.24
CA VAL A 215 19.19 15.00 10.87
C VAL A 215 18.90 16.08 9.83
N ARG A 216 19.82 16.27 8.87
CA ARG A 216 19.62 17.20 7.76
C ARG A 216 18.58 16.67 6.78
N GLY A 217 17.63 17.52 6.39
CA GLY A 217 16.61 17.22 5.40
C GLY A 217 16.40 18.38 4.43
N GLN A 218 16.12 18.04 3.18
CA GLN A 218 15.77 19.01 2.14
C GLN A 218 14.25 19.14 2.07
N LEU A 219 13.72 20.36 2.08
CA LEU A 219 12.28 20.60 1.90
C LEU A 219 11.79 20.01 0.57
N LEU A 220 10.72 19.22 0.62
CA LEU A 220 9.98 18.72 -0.53
C LEU A 220 8.69 19.53 -0.67
N GLY A 221 8.47 20.14 -1.83
CA GLY A 221 7.32 21.00 -2.06
C GLY A 221 7.44 22.34 -1.33
N LYS A 222 6.31 22.83 -0.78
CA LYS A 222 6.23 24.10 -0.07
C LYS A 222 6.12 23.92 1.43
N GLU A 223 6.73 24.82 2.17
CA GLU A 223 6.64 24.83 3.63
C GLU A 223 5.19 25.03 4.09
N GLY A 224 4.75 24.23 5.04
CA GLY A 224 3.40 24.29 5.62
C GLY A 224 2.32 23.52 4.83
N GLU A 225 2.58 23.04 3.61
CA GLU A 225 1.59 22.32 2.78
C GLU A 225 1.63 20.78 2.94
N GLY A 226 2.43 20.26 3.88
CA GLY A 226 2.64 18.82 4.03
C GLY A 226 1.38 18.01 4.35
N VAL A 227 0.44 18.55 5.13
CA VAL A 227 -0.81 17.84 5.45
C VAL A 227 -1.68 17.65 4.21
N ALA A 228 -1.84 18.69 3.38
CA ALA A 228 -2.63 18.62 2.14
C ALA A 228 -2.02 17.59 1.17
N ALA A 229 -0.69 17.62 1.00
CA ALA A 229 0.02 16.65 0.17
C ALA A 229 -0.15 15.21 0.68
N LEU A 230 -0.05 14.99 2.00
CA LEU A 230 -0.27 13.67 2.60
C LEU A 230 -1.72 13.19 2.47
N GLU A 231 -2.71 14.08 2.49
CA GLU A 231 -4.11 13.72 2.31
C GLU A 231 -4.38 13.23 0.88
N ALA A 232 -3.89 13.95 -0.12
CA ALA A 232 -3.98 13.52 -1.52
C ALA A 232 -3.26 12.18 -1.74
N CYS A 233 -2.02 12.06 -1.26
CA CYS A 233 -1.23 10.83 -1.33
C CYS A 233 -1.94 9.65 -0.63
N ARG A 234 -2.56 9.88 0.53
CA ARG A 234 -3.33 8.85 1.25
C ARG A 234 -4.46 8.30 0.40
N ASP A 235 -5.20 9.13 -0.30
CA ASP A 235 -6.35 8.70 -1.08
C ASP A 235 -5.90 7.83 -2.29
N HIS A 236 -4.78 8.14 -2.94
CA HIS A 236 -4.13 7.28 -3.94
C HIS A 236 -3.60 5.96 -3.33
N ALA A 237 -2.94 6.03 -2.17
CA ALA A 237 -2.47 4.83 -1.46
C ALA A 237 -3.63 3.90 -1.07
N ILE A 238 -4.79 4.45 -0.67
CA ILE A 238 -6.01 3.70 -0.41
C ILE A 238 -6.49 2.99 -1.67
N GLY A 239 -6.49 3.64 -2.84
CA GLY A 239 -6.84 3.01 -4.11
C GLY A 239 -5.99 1.77 -4.40
N ALA A 240 -4.67 1.89 -4.27
CA ALA A 240 -3.72 0.81 -4.46
C ALA A 240 -3.90 -0.33 -3.44
N LEU A 241 -4.05 -0.02 -2.15
CA LEU A 241 -4.26 -1.00 -1.09
C LEU A 241 -5.61 -1.72 -1.21
N CYS A 242 -6.66 -1.04 -1.66
CA CYS A 242 -7.94 -1.64 -1.97
C CYS A 242 -7.82 -2.63 -3.14
N ALA A 243 -7.05 -2.29 -4.18
CA ALA A 243 -6.81 -3.19 -5.29
C ALA A 243 -6.04 -4.45 -4.86
N GLU A 244 -4.99 -4.29 -4.04
CA GLU A 244 -4.26 -5.42 -3.44
C GLU A 244 -5.18 -6.31 -2.60
N ALA A 245 -6.00 -5.71 -1.73
CA ALA A 245 -6.94 -6.46 -0.89
C ALA A 245 -7.96 -7.26 -1.73
N VAL A 246 -8.50 -6.65 -2.79
CA VAL A 246 -9.45 -7.32 -3.71
C VAL A 246 -8.79 -8.48 -4.44
N GLY A 247 -7.54 -8.32 -4.90
CA GLY A 247 -6.75 -9.40 -5.48
C GLY A 247 -6.56 -10.56 -4.51
N ALA A 248 -6.16 -10.26 -3.28
CA ALA A 248 -5.99 -11.25 -2.20
C ALA A 248 -7.30 -11.97 -1.85
N MET A 249 -8.43 -11.25 -1.77
CA MET A 249 -9.76 -11.84 -1.53
C MET A 249 -10.18 -12.78 -2.66
N GLY A 250 -9.91 -12.41 -3.92
CA GLY A 250 -10.21 -13.27 -5.08
C GLY A 250 -9.46 -14.60 -5.02
N GLU A 251 -8.18 -14.55 -4.66
CA GLU A 251 -7.36 -15.75 -4.51
C GLU A 251 -7.82 -16.60 -3.31
N LEU A 252 -8.15 -15.98 -2.17
CA LEU A 252 -8.71 -16.71 -1.03
C LEU A 252 -9.99 -17.45 -1.37
N ASN A 253 -10.90 -16.83 -2.14
CA ASN A 253 -12.12 -17.48 -2.62
C ASN A 253 -11.79 -18.70 -3.49
N SER A 254 -10.85 -18.55 -4.43
CA SER A 254 -10.42 -19.60 -5.34
C SER A 254 -9.82 -20.81 -4.59
N VAL A 255 -8.82 -20.57 -3.75
CA VAL A 255 -8.14 -21.66 -3.01
C VAL A 255 -9.08 -22.34 -2.00
N THR A 256 -10.02 -21.60 -1.41
CA THR A 256 -11.01 -22.15 -0.47
C THR A 256 -12.00 -23.05 -1.20
N LEU A 257 -12.46 -22.64 -2.38
CA LEU A 257 -13.34 -23.44 -3.22
C LEU A 257 -12.66 -24.74 -3.65
N GLU A 258 -11.42 -24.70 -4.13
CA GLU A 258 -10.67 -25.89 -4.55
C GLU A 258 -10.37 -26.82 -3.36
N TYR A 259 -10.01 -26.28 -2.21
CA TYR A 259 -9.85 -27.07 -0.99
C TYR A 259 -11.16 -27.80 -0.61
N SER A 260 -12.30 -27.12 -0.70
CA SER A 260 -13.60 -27.69 -0.38
C SER A 260 -14.01 -28.88 -1.28
N LYS A 261 -13.58 -28.85 -2.56
CA LYS A 261 -13.82 -29.93 -3.54
C LYS A 261 -12.97 -31.17 -3.30
N THR A 262 -11.81 -31.03 -2.67
CA THR A 262 -10.82 -32.10 -2.49
C THR A 262 -10.77 -32.65 -1.08
N ARG A 263 -10.97 -31.81 -0.05
CA ARG A 263 -10.92 -32.21 1.35
C ARG A 263 -12.12 -33.07 1.73
N LYS A 264 -11.86 -34.28 2.28
CA LYS A 264 -12.88 -35.20 2.74
C LYS A 264 -12.98 -35.24 4.27
N GLN A 265 -14.18 -35.15 4.79
CA GLN A 265 -14.56 -35.39 6.18
C GLN A 265 -15.97 -35.99 6.23
N PHE A 266 -16.28 -36.79 7.25
CA PHE A 266 -17.59 -37.44 7.42
C PHE A 266 -18.02 -38.27 6.20
N GLY A 267 -17.04 -38.91 5.53
CA GLY A 267 -17.31 -39.81 4.39
C GLY A 267 -17.49 -39.12 3.02
N THR A 268 -17.50 -37.81 2.96
CA THR A 268 -17.69 -37.03 1.70
C THR A 268 -16.77 -35.83 1.61
N THR A 269 -16.76 -35.13 0.45
CA THR A 269 -16.05 -33.86 0.33
C THR A 269 -16.77 -32.77 1.14
N ILE A 270 -16.01 -31.88 1.80
CA ILE A 270 -16.61 -30.84 2.65
C ILE A 270 -17.47 -29.86 1.84
N GLY A 271 -17.15 -29.64 0.56
CA GLY A 271 -17.94 -28.81 -0.36
C GLY A 271 -19.32 -29.35 -0.68
N SER A 272 -19.66 -30.61 -0.30
CA SER A 272 -21.02 -31.16 -0.44
C SER A 272 -21.96 -30.67 0.65
N PHE A 273 -21.46 -30.12 1.77
CA PHE A 273 -22.30 -29.61 2.85
C PHE A 273 -22.89 -28.26 2.52
N GLN A 274 -24.21 -28.16 2.46
CA GLN A 274 -24.92 -26.94 2.07
C GLN A 274 -24.52 -25.70 2.91
N VAL A 275 -24.29 -25.85 4.21
CA VAL A 275 -23.88 -24.76 5.09
C VAL A 275 -22.54 -24.17 4.67
N LEU A 276 -21.61 -24.97 4.13
CA LEU A 276 -20.31 -24.49 3.64
C LEU A 276 -20.45 -23.87 2.25
N GLN A 277 -21.36 -24.36 1.41
CA GLN A 277 -21.70 -23.74 0.12
C GLN A 277 -22.25 -22.33 0.35
N HIS A 278 -23.18 -22.13 1.28
CA HIS A 278 -23.72 -20.80 1.62
C HIS A 278 -22.63 -19.85 2.07
N ARG A 279 -21.70 -20.28 2.94
CA ARG A 279 -20.55 -19.45 3.36
C ARG A 279 -19.68 -19.02 2.17
N MET A 280 -19.38 -19.93 1.24
CA MET A 280 -18.59 -19.61 0.05
C MET A 280 -19.35 -18.66 -0.90
N VAL A 281 -20.68 -18.76 -0.98
CA VAL A 281 -21.51 -17.80 -1.73
C VAL A 281 -21.44 -16.40 -1.08
N ASP A 282 -21.54 -16.32 0.26
CA ASP A 282 -21.42 -15.03 0.97
C ASP A 282 -20.04 -14.40 0.77
N MET A 283 -18.96 -15.21 0.78
CA MET A 283 -17.60 -14.77 0.47
C MET A 283 -17.51 -14.22 -0.98
N PHE A 284 -18.13 -14.92 -1.93
CA PHE A 284 -18.17 -14.48 -3.33
C PHE A 284 -18.91 -13.15 -3.50
N ILE A 285 -20.08 -12.99 -2.88
CA ILE A 285 -20.87 -11.75 -2.91
C ILE A 285 -20.05 -10.60 -2.33
N ALA A 286 -19.45 -10.79 -1.15
CA ALA A 286 -18.61 -9.77 -0.52
C ALA A 286 -17.41 -9.35 -1.38
N HIS A 287 -16.81 -10.30 -2.11
CA HIS A 287 -15.74 -10.02 -3.07
C HIS A 287 -16.24 -9.20 -4.28
N GLN A 288 -17.41 -9.54 -4.86
CA GLN A 288 -17.97 -8.81 -6.01
C GLN A 288 -18.33 -7.36 -5.66
N GLU A 289 -18.91 -7.14 -4.47
CA GLU A 289 -19.16 -5.79 -3.95
C GLU A 289 -17.84 -5.00 -3.78
N ALA A 290 -16.82 -5.63 -3.19
CA ALA A 290 -15.51 -5.02 -2.99
C ALA A 290 -14.82 -4.71 -4.33
N LEU A 291 -14.91 -5.61 -5.31
CA LEU A 291 -14.36 -5.43 -6.66
C LEU A 291 -14.99 -4.21 -7.35
N SER A 292 -16.32 -4.11 -7.37
CA SER A 292 -17.03 -2.98 -7.98
C SER A 292 -16.65 -1.65 -7.33
N LEU A 293 -16.54 -1.62 -6.00
CA LEU A 293 -16.19 -0.40 -5.27
C LEU A 293 -14.73 0.01 -5.47
N MET A 294 -13.81 -0.95 -5.53
CA MET A 294 -12.39 -0.73 -5.85
C MET A 294 -12.23 -0.16 -7.26
N GLN A 295 -12.95 -0.70 -8.23
CA GLN A 295 -12.96 -0.20 -9.59
C GLN A 295 -13.49 1.23 -9.66
N HIS A 296 -14.61 1.50 -9.01
CA HIS A 296 -15.19 2.85 -8.94
C HIS A 296 -14.19 3.85 -8.33
N LEU A 297 -13.55 3.51 -7.21
CA LEU A 297 -12.54 4.36 -6.59
C LEU A 297 -11.39 4.70 -7.54
N ASN A 298 -10.81 3.71 -8.21
CA ASN A 298 -9.64 3.94 -9.07
C ASN A 298 -9.99 4.68 -10.37
N LEU A 299 -11.20 4.52 -10.89
CA LEU A 299 -11.72 5.36 -11.98
C LEU A 299 -11.84 6.83 -11.55
N SER A 300 -12.44 7.08 -10.37
CA SER A 300 -12.58 8.43 -9.83
C SER A 300 -11.23 9.08 -9.49
N LEU A 301 -10.25 8.30 -9.02
CA LEU A 301 -8.86 8.76 -8.83
C LEU A 301 -8.21 9.17 -10.15
N SER A 302 -8.50 8.47 -11.24
CA SER A 302 -7.98 8.81 -12.58
C SER A 302 -8.61 10.06 -13.18
N ALA A 303 -9.86 10.36 -12.79
CA ALA A 303 -10.63 11.51 -13.29
C ALA A 303 -10.49 12.75 -12.38
N ASP A 304 -9.83 12.64 -11.22
CA ASP A 304 -9.74 13.68 -10.19
C ASP A 304 -11.13 14.21 -9.77
N ASP A 305 -12.07 13.30 -9.54
CA ASP A 305 -13.46 13.60 -9.28
C ASP A 305 -13.67 14.36 -7.96
N ALA A 306 -14.66 15.25 -7.92
CA ALA A 306 -15.12 15.89 -6.69
C ALA A 306 -15.62 14.83 -5.68
N GLY A 307 -15.27 14.98 -4.38
CA GLY A 307 -15.68 14.04 -3.33
C GLY A 307 -14.82 12.78 -3.22
N LEU A 308 -13.69 12.74 -3.92
CA LEU A 308 -12.75 11.62 -3.94
C LEU A 308 -12.35 11.14 -2.54
N SER A 309 -12.01 12.03 -1.63
CA SER A 309 -11.65 11.69 -0.24
C SER A 309 -12.76 10.95 0.51
N ARG A 310 -14.04 11.31 0.24
CA ARG A 310 -15.20 10.62 0.81
C ARG A 310 -15.34 9.22 0.22
N LEU A 311 -15.24 9.10 -1.11
CA LEU A 311 -15.28 7.82 -1.81
C LEU A 311 -14.15 6.90 -1.33
N ALA A 312 -12.91 7.39 -1.22
CA ALA A 312 -11.77 6.64 -0.71
C ALA A 312 -12.01 6.11 0.72
N SER A 313 -12.60 6.93 1.61
CA SER A 313 -12.94 6.49 2.95
C SER A 313 -14.04 5.42 2.98
N GLY A 314 -15.10 5.59 2.18
CA GLY A 314 -16.16 4.59 2.04
C GLY A 314 -15.63 3.26 1.50
N ALA A 315 -14.79 3.32 0.46
CA ALA A 315 -14.16 2.15 -0.16
C ALA A 315 -13.24 1.42 0.83
N LYS A 316 -12.34 2.15 1.50
CA LYS A 316 -11.40 1.56 2.46
C LYS A 316 -12.13 0.87 3.61
N SER A 317 -13.22 1.46 4.12
CA SER A 317 -14.03 0.85 5.17
C SER A 317 -14.75 -0.41 4.68
N LYS A 318 -15.52 -0.33 3.59
CA LYS A 318 -16.30 -1.46 3.07
C LYS A 318 -15.39 -2.63 2.64
N ILE A 319 -14.33 -2.36 1.89
CA ILE A 319 -13.37 -3.36 1.43
C ILE A 319 -12.62 -3.96 2.61
N GLY A 320 -12.29 -3.15 3.62
CA GLY A 320 -11.65 -3.62 4.85
C GLY A 320 -12.51 -4.63 5.62
N TYR A 321 -13.80 -4.37 5.80
CA TYR A 321 -14.73 -5.31 6.42
C TYR A 321 -14.93 -6.57 5.57
N ALA A 322 -15.09 -6.43 4.25
CA ALA A 322 -15.22 -7.56 3.33
C ALA A 322 -13.97 -8.46 3.36
N GLY A 323 -12.78 -7.86 3.30
CA GLY A 323 -11.52 -8.59 3.38
C GLY A 323 -11.35 -9.36 4.68
N ARG A 324 -11.69 -8.74 5.81
CA ARG A 324 -11.68 -9.42 7.10
C ARG A 324 -12.64 -10.60 7.13
N PHE A 325 -13.89 -10.40 6.69
CA PHE A 325 -14.90 -11.44 6.61
C PHE A 325 -14.43 -12.63 5.76
N ILE A 326 -13.94 -12.37 4.53
CA ILE A 326 -13.47 -13.43 3.62
C ILE A 326 -12.28 -14.17 4.22
N ALA A 327 -11.32 -13.45 4.81
CA ALA A 327 -10.15 -14.07 5.43
C ALA A 327 -10.51 -14.95 6.63
N ASP A 328 -11.41 -14.51 7.51
CA ASP A 328 -11.92 -15.28 8.65
C ASP A 328 -12.65 -16.55 8.17
N GLN A 329 -13.52 -16.44 7.14
CA GLN A 329 -14.22 -17.59 6.57
C GLN A 329 -13.26 -18.60 5.91
N ALA A 330 -12.27 -18.12 5.15
CA ALA A 330 -11.28 -18.97 4.50
C ALA A 330 -10.49 -19.80 5.53
N VAL A 331 -9.98 -19.15 6.59
CA VAL A 331 -9.27 -19.85 7.69
C VAL A 331 -10.20 -20.89 8.33
N GLN A 332 -11.45 -20.54 8.63
CA GLN A 332 -12.43 -21.45 9.24
C GLN A 332 -12.72 -22.67 8.35
N LEU A 333 -12.88 -22.46 7.02
CA LEU A 333 -13.18 -23.53 6.06
C LEU A 333 -11.99 -24.49 5.85
N HIS A 334 -10.75 -23.99 6.02
CA HIS A 334 -9.55 -24.84 5.99
C HIS A 334 -9.30 -25.56 7.33
N GLY A 335 -9.97 -25.15 8.42
CA GLY A 335 -9.77 -25.69 9.76
C GLY A 335 -8.33 -25.54 10.25
N GLY A 336 -7.79 -26.54 10.95
CA GLY A 336 -6.42 -26.50 11.47
C GLY A 336 -5.35 -26.18 10.41
N MET A 337 -5.53 -26.63 9.18
CA MET A 337 -4.61 -26.33 8.06
C MET A 337 -4.55 -24.84 7.72
N GLY A 338 -5.65 -24.10 7.86
CA GLY A 338 -5.70 -22.66 7.61
C GLY A 338 -4.87 -21.82 8.60
N MET A 339 -4.43 -22.43 9.72
CA MET A 339 -3.58 -21.78 10.73
C MET A 339 -2.10 -22.11 10.58
N THR A 340 -1.73 -23.00 9.67
CA THR A 340 -0.34 -23.41 9.45
C THR A 340 0.36 -22.45 8.47
N ASP A 341 1.69 -22.36 8.55
CA ASP A 341 2.50 -21.61 7.58
C ASP A 341 2.74 -22.39 6.26
N GLU A 342 2.21 -23.62 6.15
CA GLU A 342 2.33 -24.47 4.96
C GLU A 342 1.39 -24.03 3.85
N LEU A 343 0.18 -23.57 4.21
CA LEU A 343 -0.79 -23.04 3.27
C LEU A 343 -0.75 -21.50 3.21
N ASN A 344 -1.05 -20.97 2.01
CA ASN A 344 -1.07 -19.54 1.77
C ASN A 344 -2.23 -18.80 2.48
N VAL A 345 -3.28 -19.51 2.92
CA VAL A 345 -4.49 -18.94 3.53
C VAL A 345 -4.16 -18.05 4.73
N GLY A 346 -3.33 -18.54 5.68
CA GLY A 346 -2.88 -17.77 6.83
C GLY A 346 -2.05 -16.53 6.43
N HIS A 347 -1.31 -16.59 5.34
CA HIS A 347 -0.53 -15.47 4.84
C HIS A 347 -1.42 -14.38 4.20
N PHE A 348 -2.46 -14.77 3.47
CA PHE A 348 -3.49 -13.83 2.99
C PHE A 348 -4.22 -13.15 4.15
N PHE A 349 -4.62 -13.91 5.17
CA PHE A 349 -5.22 -13.35 6.38
C PHE A 349 -4.34 -12.28 7.04
N LYS A 350 -3.04 -12.57 7.22
CA LYS A 350 -2.06 -11.64 7.78
C LYS A 350 -1.91 -10.39 6.90
N ARG A 351 -1.84 -10.55 5.56
CA ARG A 351 -1.71 -9.42 4.64
C ARG A 351 -2.94 -8.52 4.63
N ILE A 352 -4.14 -9.09 4.52
CA ILE A 352 -5.40 -8.34 4.57
C ILE A 352 -5.52 -7.58 5.91
N SER A 353 -5.13 -8.20 7.01
CA SER A 353 -5.10 -7.55 8.33
C SER A 353 -4.13 -6.36 8.36
N SER A 354 -2.96 -6.49 7.75
CA SER A 354 -1.98 -5.39 7.62
C SER A 354 -2.50 -4.27 6.73
N ILE A 355 -3.12 -4.58 5.58
CA ILE A 355 -3.75 -3.60 4.70
C ILE A 355 -4.82 -2.81 5.46
N ASN A 356 -5.60 -3.48 6.31
CA ASN A 356 -6.69 -2.85 7.07
C ASN A 356 -6.24 -1.73 8.00
N ILE A 357 -5.01 -1.76 8.50
CA ILE A 357 -4.50 -0.70 9.39
C ILE A 357 -3.67 0.36 8.66
N GLN A 358 -3.23 0.12 7.42
CA GLN A 358 -2.45 1.11 6.66
C GLN A 358 -3.34 2.29 6.25
N PHE A 359 -2.89 3.50 6.51
CA PHE A 359 -3.58 4.78 6.24
C PHE A 359 -4.97 4.92 6.88
N GLY A 360 -5.29 4.13 7.88
CA GLY A 360 -6.55 4.16 8.61
C GLY A 360 -7.26 2.82 8.61
N ASP A 361 -7.80 2.44 9.78
CA ASP A 361 -8.63 1.24 9.92
C ASP A 361 -10.07 1.48 9.43
N PRO A 362 -10.87 0.43 9.21
CA PRO A 362 -12.25 0.59 8.74
C PRO A 362 -13.10 1.50 9.61
N ALA A 363 -12.94 1.48 10.94
CA ALA A 363 -13.70 2.32 11.86
C ALA A 363 -13.30 3.80 11.75
N TYR A 364 -12.00 4.11 11.62
CA TYR A 364 -11.52 5.45 11.33
C TYR A 364 -12.14 5.99 10.03
N HIS A 365 -12.19 5.17 8.99
CA HIS A 365 -12.73 5.59 7.70
C HIS A 365 -14.25 5.78 7.68
N VAL A 366 -15.01 5.05 8.51
CA VAL A 366 -16.44 5.37 8.73
C VAL A 366 -16.61 6.76 9.31
N LEU A 367 -15.82 7.11 10.35
CA LEU A 367 -15.88 8.44 10.97
C LEU A 367 -15.43 9.54 9.99
N ARG A 368 -14.35 9.32 9.25
CA ARG A 368 -13.88 10.27 8.24
C ARG A 368 -14.91 10.47 7.12
N TYR A 369 -15.56 9.41 6.66
CA TYR A 369 -16.63 9.49 5.66
C TYR A 369 -17.75 10.40 6.15
N ALA A 370 -18.25 10.19 7.38
CA ALA A 370 -19.32 11.00 7.97
C ALA A 370 -18.91 12.48 8.14
N GLN A 371 -17.65 12.75 8.53
CA GLN A 371 -17.13 14.12 8.65
C GLN A 371 -17.07 14.83 7.29
N LEU A 372 -16.64 14.14 6.24
CA LEU A 372 -16.55 14.69 4.89
C LEU A 372 -17.93 14.89 4.27
N ASP A 373 -18.90 14.03 4.58
CA ASP A 373 -20.30 14.17 4.14
C ASP A 373 -20.99 15.38 4.77
N ALA A 374 -20.72 15.63 6.06
CA ALA A 374 -21.28 16.78 6.78
C ALA A 374 -20.65 18.13 6.36
N ALA A 375 -19.49 18.12 5.69
CA ALA A 375 -18.80 19.31 5.21
C ALA A 375 -19.07 19.64 3.72
N ALA A 376 -19.76 18.77 3.01
CA ALA A 376 -20.15 18.91 1.60
C ALA A 376 -21.51 19.59 1.46
#